data_93230602566567fbd4cbf28ba19296af
#
_entry.id   93230602566567fbd4cbf28ba19296af
#
_cell.length_a   1.000
_cell.length_b   1.000
_cell.length_c   1.000
_cell.angle_alpha   90.00
_cell.angle_beta   90.00
_cell.angle_gamma   90.00
#
_symmetry.space_group_name_H-M   'P 1'
#
loop_
_entity.id
_entity.type
_entity.pdbx_description
1 polymer ?
#
loop_
_entity_poly.entity_id
_entity_poly.type
_entity_poly.pdbx_seq_one_letter_code
_entity_poly.pdbx_strand_id
1 'polypeptide(L)'
;MKILIIGPGAGDSFYCGNCFRDSLQASALIKAGHDVTILPLYLPMHHASEGVPIFFPAVSYYIEQAMFRKGNIPKWISKLTSSKIFLDLAASMSGSTSANGMENMTMSMITGDDGAFKRNLADMIEWIKKDGVPDIVHLSSSLLIGIAAPLKKELGVPVVCSLQDEEVWIDSLKDKWSNITWEAIIANSAGVDAFVTTSHYYKAIIDKKMPSLSPVVIYPGINIDKYYNDTLPDCPTIGFFYRTNELDGLDTLAEAFVILKKRGTIANLKLRIGGGNTNSDKKFLSHVNDILRPYIDDVTFEEDYSPALHHKFYRKVSLISVPLRFDEGVGIYICEAYATSRPVVEPRRGSFPEIVGDAGVLYDDESATGLANALEQVLTDKKLYDSLREKAKAMAQERYSDKLYAKALIELYSNVIAQAASHKRD
;
A
#
# COMPACT_ATOMS: atom_id res chain seq x y z
N MET A 1 -24.44 -0.64 -4.38
CA MET A 1 -24.11 -0.03 -3.07
C MET A 1 -23.36 1.26 -3.31
N LYS A 2 -23.60 2.27 -2.48
CA LYS A 2 -22.75 3.45 -2.35
C LYS A 2 -21.71 3.19 -1.26
N ILE A 3 -20.44 3.18 -1.61
CA ILE A 3 -19.33 2.77 -0.74
C ILE A 3 -18.40 3.97 -0.55
N LEU A 4 -18.08 4.30 0.69
CA LEU A 4 -17.10 5.33 1.02
C LEU A 4 -15.85 4.69 1.61
N ILE A 5 -14.72 4.83 0.90
CA ILE A 5 -13.41 4.39 1.39
C ILE A 5 -12.72 5.60 2.00
N ILE A 6 -12.29 5.51 3.25
CA ILE A 6 -11.56 6.57 3.95
C ILE A 6 -10.14 6.11 4.21
N GLY A 7 -9.18 6.81 3.62
CA GLY A 7 -7.75 6.50 3.74
C GLY A 7 -6.92 7.68 4.22
N PRO A 8 -5.66 7.45 4.62
CA PRO A 8 -4.79 8.53 5.07
C PRO A 8 -4.39 9.47 3.92
N GLY A 9 -4.23 8.95 2.70
CA GLY A 9 -3.55 9.64 1.61
C GLY A 9 -2.05 9.77 1.89
N ALA A 10 -1.20 9.70 0.87
CA ALA A 10 0.26 9.76 1.04
C ALA A 10 0.93 10.85 0.17
N GLY A 11 0.17 11.62 -0.61
CA GLY A 11 0.73 12.43 -1.69
C GLY A 11 1.23 11.53 -2.83
N ASP A 12 1.79 12.14 -3.87
CA ASP A 12 2.16 11.41 -5.10
C ASP A 12 3.67 11.39 -5.36
N SER A 13 4.49 11.51 -4.32
CA SER A 13 5.94 11.62 -4.47
C SER A 13 6.68 10.26 -4.54
N PHE A 14 6.01 9.15 -4.18
CA PHE A 14 6.59 7.81 -4.19
C PHE A 14 5.51 6.72 -4.22
N TYR A 15 5.92 5.48 -4.51
CA TYR A 15 5.04 4.31 -4.41
C TYR A 15 4.56 4.12 -2.97
N CYS A 16 3.25 4.17 -2.78
CA CYS A 16 2.59 3.91 -1.51
C CYS A 16 1.67 2.69 -1.67
N GLY A 17 2.07 1.54 -1.12
CA GLY A 17 1.32 0.28 -1.22
C GLY A 17 -0.12 0.41 -0.72
N ASN A 18 -0.32 1.08 0.42
CA ASN A 18 -1.65 1.27 1.01
C ASN A 18 -2.58 2.13 0.14
N CYS A 19 -2.08 3.27 -0.37
CA CYS A 19 -2.87 4.13 -1.26
C CYS A 19 -3.18 3.44 -2.59
N PHE A 20 -2.23 2.65 -3.09
CA PHE A 20 -2.43 1.88 -4.31
C PHE A 20 -3.47 0.77 -4.09
N ARG A 21 -3.45 0.06 -2.96
CA ARG A 21 -4.48 -0.91 -2.58
C ARG A 21 -5.87 -0.27 -2.55
N ASP A 22 -6.02 0.90 -1.92
CA ASP A 22 -7.29 1.60 -1.85
C ASP A 22 -7.81 1.97 -3.25
N SER A 23 -6.92 2.37 -4.15
CA SER A 23 -7.26 2.63 -5.56
C SER A 23 -7.66 1.37 -6.32
N LEU A 24 -6.98 0.23 -6.08
CA LEU A 24 -7.34 -1.07 -6.66
C LEU A 24 -8.71 -1.53 -6.15
N GLN A 25 -8.96 -1.39 -4.85
CA GLN A 25 -10.24 -1.71 -4.23
C GLN A 25 -11.38 -0.92 -4.86
N ALA A 26 -11.24 0.40 -4.93
CA ALA A 26 -12.25 1.26 -5.53
C ALA A 26 -12.48 0.92 -7.01
N SER A 27 -11.41 0.75 -7.78
CA SER A 27 -11.49 0.39 -9.21
C SER A 27 -12.20 -0.94 -9.43
N ALA A 28 -11.89 -1.96 -8.61
CA ALA A 28 -12.52 -3.27 -8.70
C ALA A 28 -14.01 -3.22 -8.39
N LEU A 29 -14.40 -2.46 -7.36
CA LEU A 29 -15.81 -2.27 -6.96
C LEU A 29 -16.60 -1.44 -7.99
N ILE A 30 -16.01 -0.39 -8.56
CA ILE A 30 -16.63 0.40 -9.65
C ILE A 30 -16.90 -0.47 -10.88
N LYS A 31 -15.93 -1.29 -11.29
CA LYS A 31 -16.10 -2.24 -12.38
C LYS A 31 -17.20 -3.26 -12.11
N ALA A 32 -17.41 -3.63 -10.84
CA ALA A 32 -18.50 -4.50 -10.41
C ALA A 32 -19.86 -3.78 -10.33
N GLY A 33 -19.94 -2.50 -10.71
CA GLY A 33 -21.19 -1.73 -10.80
C GLY A 33 -21.60 -1.02 -9.50
N HIS A 34 -20.67 -0.76 -8.60
CA HIS A 34 -20.92 -0.02 -7.35
C HIS A 34 -20.50 1.45 -7.47
N ASP A 35 -21.16 2.31 -6.70
CA ASP A 35 -20.82 3.73 -6.55
C ASP A 35 -19.78 3.86 -5.44
N VAL A 36 -18.55 4.25 -5.78
CA VAL A 36 -17.43 4.27 -4.84
C VAL A 36 -16.73 5.60 -4.86
N THR A 37 -16.49 6.16 -3.68
CA THR A 37 -15.70 7.39 -3.49
C THR A 37 -14.56 7.13 -2.52
N ILE A 38 -13.36 7.63 -2.82
CA ILE A 38 -12.23 7.65 -1.89
C ILE A 38 -12.14 9.04 -1.25
N LEU A 39 -12.03 9.06 0.06
CA LEU A 39 -11.84 10.25 0.89
C LEU A 39 -10.48 10.20 1.59
N PRO A 40 -9.43 10.84 1.07
CA PRO A 40 -8.15 10.95 1.75
C PRO A 40 -8.23 12.01 2.86
N LEU A 41 -7.73 11.69 4.08
CA LEU A 41 -7.84 12.56 5.26
C LEU A 41 -6.70 13.55 5.42
N TYR A 42 -5.46 13.15 5.05
CA TYR A 42 -4.27 13.94 5.39
C TYR A 42 -3.56 14.53 4.19
N LEU A 43 -3.34 13.75 3.16
CA LEU A 43 -2.64 14.17 1.96
C LEU A 43 -3.48 13.85 0.73
N PRO A 44 -3.43 14.71 -0.29
CA PRO A 44 -4.14 14.45 -1.53
C PRO A 44 -3.63 13.17 -2.19
N MET A 45 -4.51 12.48 -2.91
CA MET A 45 -4.20 11.39 -3.81
C MET A 45 -4.54 11.86 -5.23
N HIS A 46 -3.54 12.32 -6.00
CA HIS A 46 -3.79 12.85 -7.35
C HIS A 46 -3.76 11.75 -8.43
N HIS A 47 -3.09 10.62 -8.16
CA HIS A 47 -2.88 9.54 -9.12
C HIS A 47 -3.58 8.22 -8.71
N ALA A 48 -4.84 8.31 -8.28
CA ALA A 48 -5.66 7.10 -8.19
C ALA A 48 -5.82 6.45 -9.57
N SER A 49 -6.16 5.16 -9.59
CA SER A 49 -6.50 4.46 -10.84
C SER A 49 -7.53 5.26 -11.63
N GLU A 50 -7.41 5.27 -12.96
CA GLU A 50 -8.34 6.01 -13.85
C GLU A 50 -9.81 5.76 -13.48
N GLY A 51 -10.58 6.84 -13.34
CA GLY A 51 -12.02 6.78 -13.10
C GLY A 51 -12.44 6.62 -11.64
N VAL A 52 -11.52 6.61 -10.68
CA VAL A 52 -11.87 6.58 -9.25
C VAL A 52 -12.13 8.01 -8.75
N PRO A 53 -13.35 8.34 -8.31
CA PRO A 53 -13.64 9.63 -7.70
C PRO A 53 -12.85 9.80 -6.39
N ILE A 54 -12.07 10.86 -6.30
CA ILE A 54 -11.37 11.25 -5.08
C ILE A 54 -11.94 12.58 -4.62
N PHE A 55 -12.39 12.61 -3.40
CA PHE A 55 -12.80 13.84 -2.75
C PHE A 55 -11.82 14.17 -1.62
N PHE A 56 -11.20 15.33 -1.72
CA PHE A 56 -10.30 15.84 -0.68
C PHE A 56 -10.96 17.05 -0.02
N PRO A 57 -11.51 16.91 1.20
CA PRO A 57 -11.93 18.07 1.96
C PRO A 57 -10.68 18.88 2.34
N ALA A 58 -10.71 20.17 2.05
CA ALA A 58 -9.59 21.10 2.13
C ALA A 58 -9.04 21.37 3.55
N VAL A 59 -9.12 20.42 4.47
CA VAL A 59 -8.66 20.60 5.85
C VAL A 59 -7.76 19.43 6.20
N SER A 60 -6.47 19.61 6.04
CA SER A 60 -5.56 18.62 6.55
C SER A 60 -5.17 18.97 8.00
N TYR A 61 -5.69 18.21 8.92
CA TYR A 61 -5.24 18.18 10.31
C TYR A 61 -3.71 18.05 10.43
N TYR A 62 -3.09 17.33 9.51
CA TYR A 62 -1.64 17.19 9.41
C TYR A 62 -0.95 18.53 9.15
N ILE A 63 -1.49 19.35 8.23
CA ILE A 63 -0.93 20.68 7.92
C ILE A 63 -1.08 21.60 9.14
N GLU A 64 -2.22 21.51 9.83
CA GLU A 64 -2.44 22.27 11.09
C GLU A 64 -1.44 21.89 12.18
N GLN A 65 -1.20 20.61 12.40
CA GLN A 65 -0.24 20.12 13.40
C GLN A 65 1.22 20.36 13.00
N ALA A 66 1.59 20.16 11.73
CA ALA A 66 2.96 20.33 11.26
C ALA A 66 3.41 21.80 11.28
N MET A 67 2.49 22.73 10.99
CA MET A 67 2.81 24.17 10.91
C MET A 67 2.54 24.96 12.20
N PHE A 68 1.62 24.51 13.05
CA PHE A 68 1.16 25.28 14.22
C PHE A 68 1.12 24.41 15.48
N ARG A 69 2.24 24.23 16.07
CA ARG A 69 2.43 23.43 17.30
C ARG A 69 1.57 23.86 18.52
N LYS A 70 0.74 24.89 18.43
CA LYS A 70 -0.21 25.34 19.46
C LYS A 70 -1.47 25.90 18.81
N GLY A 71 -2.54 25.11 18.85
CA GLY A 71 -3.84 25.33 18.30
C GLY A 71 -4.52 26.66 18.56
N ASN A 72 -4.57 27.48 17.54
CA ASN A 72 -5.69 28.35 17.19
C ASN A 72 -5.38 28.96 15.81
N ILE A 73 -5.88 28.33 14.76
CA ILE A 73 -5.69 28.82 13.41
C ILE A 73 -6.80 29.84 13.11
N PRO A 74 -6.46 31.06 12.70
CA PRO A 74 -7.45 32.01 12.23
C PRO A 74 -8.17 31.46 10.97
N LYS A 75 -9.50 31.62 10.90
CA LYS A 75 -10.34 31.11 9.79
C LYS A 75 -9.89 31.53 8.37
N TRP A 76 -9.09 32.56 8.22
CA TRP A 76 -8.56 32.99 6.92
C TRP A 76 -7.37 32.12 6.45
N ILE A 77 -6.63 31.49 7.36
CA ILE A 77 -5.52 30.60 7.05
C ILE A 77 -6.07 29.26 6.52
N SER A 78 -7.23 28.79 7.01
CA SER A 78 -7.86 27.57 6.49
C SER A 78 -8.23 27.66 5.00
N LYS A 79 -8.51 28.87 4.50
CA LYS A 79 -8.72 29.10 3.06
C LYS A 79 -7.43 29.11 2.24
N LEU A 80 -6.30 29.48 2.83
CA LEU A 80 -4.99 29.43 2.16
C LEU A 80 -4.43 28.01 2.11
N THR A 81 -4.64 27.21 3.18
CA THR A 81 -4.16 25.81 3.26
C THR A 81 -4.90 24.88 2.28
N SER A 82 -6.02 25.30 1.74
CA SER A 82 -6.76 24.59 0.68
C SER A 82 -6.32 24.90 -0.74
N SER A 83 -5.31 25.77 -0.94
CA SER A 83 -4.78 26.04 -2.28
C SER A 83 -3.92 24.87 -2.78
N LYS A 84 -4.07 24.50 -4.07
CA LYS A 84 -3.30 23.41 -4.70
C LYS A 84 -1.79 23.55 -4.47
N ILE A 85 -1.26 24.76 -4.57
CA ILE A 85 0.17 25.08 -4.36
C ILE A 85 0.62 24.74 -2.93
N PHE A 86 -0.23 24.98 -1.94
CA PHE A 86 0.09 24.69 -0.54
C PHE A 86 0.01 23.20 -0.23
N LEU A 87 -0.94 22.50 -0.83
CA LEU A 87 -1.09 21.03 -0.72
C LEU A 87 0.08 20.30 -1.39
N ASP A 88 0.52 20.77 -2.55
CA ASP A 88 1.70 20.24 -3.26
C ASP A 88 2.99 20.46 -2.43
N LEU A 89 3.11 21.62 -1.78
CA LEU A 89 4.24 21.90 -0.88
C LEU A 89 4.21 21.00 0.36
N ALA A 90 3.06 20.81 0.98
CA ALA A 90 2.88 19.92 2.12
C ALA A 90 3.15 18.45 1.75
N ALA A 91 2.69 18.00 0.59
CA ALA A 91 2.99 16.67 0.05
C ALA A 91 4.50 16.49 -0.20
N SER A 92 5.19 17.50 -0.71
CA SER A 92 6.64 17.47 -0.92
C SER A 92 7.45 17.44 0.39
N MET A 93 6.90 17.99 1.48
CA MET A 93 7.51 17.99 2.82
C MET A 93 7.19 16.73 3.64
N SER A 94 6.16 15.98 3.27
CA SER A 94 5.68 14.80 4.02
C SER A 94 6.55 13.55 3.89
N GLY A 95 7.68 13.63 3.22
CA GLY A 95 8.58 12.50 2.95
C GLY A 95 9.23 11.81 4.15
N SER A 96 8.88 12.18 5.40
CA SER A 96 9.33 11.48 6.60
C SER A 96 8.37 10.35 6.95
N THR A 97 8.81 9.13 6.75
CA THR A 97 8.13 7.90 7.20
C THR A 97 8.51 7.49 8.62
N SER A 98 9.16 8.37 9.39
CA SER A 98 9.52 8.09 10.77
C SER A 98 8.35 8.39 11.69
N ALA A 99 7.91 7.40 12.47
CA ALA A 99 6.91 7.56 13.51
C ALA A 99 7.39 8.39 14.71
N ASN A 100 8.70 8.61 14.83
CA ASN A 100 9.29 9.39 15.92
C ASN A 100 8.83 10.85 15.90
N GLY A 101 8.20 11.28 17.00
CA GLY A 101 7.62 12.62 17.15
C GLY A 101 6.18 12.74 16.65
N MET A 102 5.58 11.65 16.16
CA MET A 102 4.20 11.58 15.68
C MET A 102 3.24 10.89 16.69
N GLU A 103 3.73 10.57 17.90
CA GLU A 103 3.01 9.79 18.90
C GLU A 103 1.64 10.41 19.25
N ASN A 104 1.63 11.72 19.53
CA ASN A 104 0.41 12.43 19.90
C ASN A 104 -0.60 12.46 18.72
N MET A 105 -0.10 12.64 17.49
CA MET A 105 -0.95 12.63 16.29
C MET A 105 -1.56 11.25 16.07
N THR A 106 -0.75 10.19 16.18
CA THR A 106 -1.21 8.80 16.05
C THR A 106 -2.29 8.51 17.10
N MET A 107 -2.09 8.92 18.34
CA MET A 107 -3.08 8.74 19.39
C MET A 107 -4.37 9.51 19.14
N SER A 108 -4.28 10.77 18.72
CA SER A 108 -5.47 11.57 18.36
C SER A 108 -6.32 10.90 17.26
N MET A 109 -5.66 10.31 16.26
CA MET A 109 -6.34 9.61 15.17
C MET A 109 -7.06 8.35 15.65
N ILE A 110 -6.41 7.61 16.56
CA ILE A 110 -6.93 6.33 17.07
C ILE A 110 -8.03 6.56 18.11
N THR A 111 -7.92 7.59 18.94
CA THR A 111 -8.93 7.88 19.98
C THR A 111 -10.10 8.73 19.46
N GLY A 112 -9.88 9.54 18.43
CA GLY A 112 -10.90 10.44 17.88
C GLY A 112 -11.34 11.59 18.82
N ASP A 113 -10.67 11.77 19.96
CA ASP A 113 -11.12 12.65 21.07
C ASP A 113 -10.44 14.03 21.12
N ASP A 114 -9.50 14.30 20.22
CA ASP A 114 -8.76 15.57 20.18
C ASP A 114 -9.61 16.71 19.62
N GLY A 115 -9.53 17.89 20.25
CA GLY A 115 -10.39 19.03 19.95
C GLY A 115 -10.35 19.54 18.51
N ALA A 116 -9.18 19.50 17.82
CA ALA A 116 -9.06 19.88 16.41
C ALA A 116 -9.58 18.75 15.52
N PHE A 117 -9.20 17.52 15.78
CA PHE A 117 -9.64 16.34 15.05
C PHE A 117 -11.17 16.18 15.12
N LYS A 118 -11.77 16.40 16.30
CA LYS A 118 -13.23 16.33 16.52
C LYS A 118 -14.01 17.33 15.65
N ARG A 119 -13.49 18.56 15.48
CA ARG A 119 -14.13 19.55 14.61
C ARG A 119 -14.06 19.14 13.14
N ASN A 120 -12.90 18.71 12.68
CA ASN A 120 -12.70 18.26 11.29
C ASN A 120 -13.55 17.03 10.98
N LEU A 121 -13.71 16.12 11.94
CA LEU A 121 -14.58 14.96 11.82
C LEU A 121 -16.06 15.39 11.70
N ALA A 122 -16.51 16.36 12.48
CA ALA A 122 -17.86 16.90 12.36
C ALA A 122 -18.13 17.52 10.99
N ASP A 123 -17.18 18.31 10.48
CA ASP A 123 -17.28 18.93 9.14
C ASP A 123 -17.30 17.87 8.03
N MET A 124 -16.50 16.81 8.17
CA MET A 124 -16.51 15.66 7.26
C MET A 124 -17.85 14.93 7.28
N ILE A 125 -18.40 14.65 8.44
CA ILE A 125 -19.72 14.00 8.58
C ILE A 125 -20.82 14.85 7.95
N GLU A 126 -20.83 16.16 8.17
CA GLU A 126 -21.75 17.09 7.55
C GLU A 126 -21.66 17.07 6.00
N TRP A 127 -20.43 17.01 5.48
CA TRP A 127 -20.23 16.87 4.05
C TRP A 127 -20.78 15.53 3.53
N ILE A 128 -20.49 14.41 4.20
CA ILE A 128 -21.01 13.09 3.81
C ILE A 128 -22.55 13.10 3.78
N LYS A 129 -23.19 13.73 4.78
CA LYS A 129 -24.66 13.87 4.83
C LYS A 129 -25.20 14.65 3.64
N LYS A 130 -24.49 15.67 3.17
CA LYS A 130 -24.88 16.52 2.01
C LYS A 130 -24.67 15.80 0.67
N ASP A 131 -23.58 15.08 0.51
CA ASP A 131 -23.24 14.31 -0.70
C ASP A 131 -24.11 13.05 -0.86
N GLY A 132 -24.71 12.61 0.22
CA GLY A 132 -25.55 11.43 0.34
C GLY A 132 -24.87 10.32 1.13
N VAL A 133 -25.58 9.87 2.15
CA VAL A 133 -25.08 8.84 3.08
C VAL A 133 -24.75 7.55 2.32
N PRO A 134 -23.54 6.96 2.51
CA PRO A 134 -23.19 5.69 1.90
C PRO A 134 -23.93 4.51 2.55
N ASP A 135 -23.96 3.36 1.86
CA ASP A 135 -24.48 2.12 2.44
C ASP A 135 -23.48 1.51 3.45
N ILE A 136 -22.19 1.78 3.24
CA ILE A 136 -21.09 1.27 4.06
C ILE A 136 -19.88 2.21 4.00
N VAL A 137 -19.14 2.29 5.10
CA VAL A 137 -17.83 2.96 5.17
C VAL A 137 -16.73 1.92 5.33
N HIS A 138 -15.64 2.06 4.58
CA HIS A 138 -14.45 1.23 4.70
C HIS A 138 -13.23 2.10 5.08
N LEU A 139 -12.70 1.88 6.28
CA LEU A 139 -11.45 2.50 6.72
C LEU A 139 -10.27 1.70 6.17
N SER A 140 -9.33 2.36 5.51
CA SER A 140 -8.20 1.68 4.87
C SER A 140 -7.11 1.23 5.86
N SER A 141 -7.14 1.68 7.11
CA SER A 141 -6.19 1.31 8.17
C SER A 141 -6.79 1.48 9.56
N SER A 142 -6.38 0.66 10.51
CA SER A 142 -6.77 0.78 11.92
C SER A 142 -6.20 2.04 12.59
N LEU A 143 -5.21 2.68 12.02
CA LEU A 143 -4.75 4.01 12.48
C LEU A 143 -5.84 5.08 12.39
N LEU A 144 -6.90 4.84 11.61
CA LEU A 144 -8.08 5.70 11.48
C LEU A 144 -9.26 5.26 12.36
N ILE A 145 -9.09 4.26 13.22
CA ILE A 145 -10.21 3.59 13.92
C ILE A 145 -11.02 4.53 14.82
N GLY A 146 -10.43 5.64 15.30
CA GLY A 146 -11.11 6.63 16.12
C GLY A 146 -12.32 7.30 15.46
N ILE A 147 -12.40 7.28 14.11
CA ILE A 147 -13.55 7.84 13.40
C ILE A 147 -14.69 6.82 13.22
N ALA A 148 -14.48 5.53 13.49
CA ALA A 148 -15.47 4.47 13.23
C ALA A 148 -16.75 4.68 14.04
N ALA A 149 -16.65 4.81 15.37
CA ALA A 149 -17.80 4.97 16.24
C ALA A 149 -18.61 6.26 15.96
N PRO A 150 -17.96 7.45 15.79
CA PRO A 150 -18.67 8.66 15.37
C PRO A 150 -19.39 8.52 14.01
N LEU A 151 -18.74 7.93 12.99
CA LEU A 151 -19.37 7.70 11.69
C LEU A 151 -20.60 6.80 11.82
N LYS A 152 -20.46 5.68 12.53
CA LYS A 152 -21.55 4.74 12.76
C LYS A 152 -22.71 5.42 13.49
N LYS A 153 -22.43 6.21 14.51
CA LYS A 153 -23.45 6.95 15.28
C LYS A 153 -24.16 8.01 14.46
N GLU A 154 -23.42 8.82 13.72
CA GLU A 154 -23.96 10.00 13.04
C GLU A 154 -24.59 9.70 11.68
N LEU A 155 -24.08 8.70 10.97
CA LEU A 155 -24.58 8.29 9.65
C LEU A 155 -25.52 7.07 9.73
N GLY A 156 -25.44 6.30 10.79
CA GLY A 156 -26.24 5.08 10.95
C GLY A 156 -25.82 3.96 10.01
N VAL A 157 -24.56 3.95 9.52
CA VAL A 157 -24.04 2.99 8.54
C VAL A 157 -23.00 2.06 9.18
N PRO A 158 -22.86 0.81 8.70
CA PRO A 158 -21.82 -0.08 9.17
C PRO A 158 -20.43 0.38 8.70
N VAL A 159 -19.41 -0.01 9.47
CA VAL A 159 -18.02 0.33 9.24
C VAL A 159 -17.18 -0.94 9.14
N VAL A 160 -16.41 -1.07 8.05
CA VAL A 160 -15.38 -2.09 7.86
C VAL A 160 -14.00 -1.43 8.01
N CYS A 161 -13.01 -2.15 8.50
CA CYS A 161 -11.65 -1.64 8.63
C CYS A 161 -10.63 -2.64 8.07
N SER A 162 -9.78 -2.20 7.16
CA SER A 162 -8.61 -2.97 6.73
C SER A 162 -7.49 -2.86 7.75
N LEU A 163 -6.72 -3.93 7.85
CA LEU A 163 -5.53 -4.08 8.67
C LEU A 163 -4.37 -4.47 7.74
N GLN A 164 -3.33 -3.63 7.70
CA GLN A 164 -2.16 -3.85 6.84
C GLN A 164 -0.98 -3.02 7.34
N ASP A 165 0.09 -3.71 7.74
CA ASP A 165 1.41 -3.15 8.08
C ASP A 165 1.40 -2.06 9.18
N GLU A 166 0.35 -2.01 10.01
CA GLU A 166 0.27 -1.07 11.13
C GLU A 166 1.40 -1.27 12.15
N GLU A 167 1.86 -2.52 12.34
CA GLU A 167 2.96 -2.84 13.26
C GLU A 167 4.26 -2.15 12.84
N VAL A 168 4.53 -1.99 11.55
CA VAL A 168 5.72 -1.27 11.07
C VAL A 168 5.74 0.15 11.61
N TRP A 169 4.58 0.80 11.63
CA TRP A 169 4.44 2.14 12.20
C TRP A 169 4.39 2.11 13.73
N ILE A 170 3.51 1.30 14.31
CA ILE A 170 3.21 1.31 15.74
C ILE A 170 4.40 0.79 16.54
N ASP A 171 5.05 -0.29 16.11
CA ASP A 171 6.18 -0.89 16.83
C ASP A 171 7.48 -0.08 16.64
N SER A 172 7.53 0.88 15.69
CA SER A 172 8.60 1.87 15.59
C SER A 172 8.44 3.05 16.55
N LEU A 173 7.27 3.23 17.17
CA LEU A 173 7.09 4.17 18.28
C LEU A 173 7.91 3.68 19.49
N LYS A 174 8.27 4.60 20.40
CA LYS A 174 8.91 4.24 21.67
C LYS A 174 8.04 3.24 22.43
N ASP A 175 8.62 2.25 23.08
CA ASP A 175 7.95 1.09 23.71
C ASP A 175 6.65 1.44 24.46
N LYS A 176 6.68 2.50 25.25
CA LYS A 176 5.48 2.98 25.97
C LYS A 176 4.34 3.32 25.00
N TRP A 177 4.62 3.99 23.91
CA TRP A 177 3.62 4.45 22.95
C TRP A 177 3.11 3.31 22.08
N SER A 178 3.97 2.35 21.72
CA SER A 178 3.53 1.17 20.96
C SER A 178 2.42 0.42 21.70
N ASN A 179 2.63 0.07 22.98
CA ASN A 179 1.65 -0.64 23.78
C ASN A 179 0.33 0.15 23.96
N ILE A 180 0.43 1.44 24.30
CA ILE A 180 -0.75 2.31 24.47
C ILE A 180 -1.53 2.41 23.15
N THR A 181 -0.83 2.44 22.01
CA THR A 181 -1.45 2.53 20.68
C THR A 181 -2.24 1.27 20.35
N TRP A 182 -1.66 0.08 20.57
CA TRP A 182 -2.35 -1.19 20.36
C TRP A 182 -3.58 -1.33 21.29
N GLU A 183 -3.46 -0.96 22.57
CA GLU A 183 -4.58 -0.95 23.53
C GLU A 183 -5.69 -0.01 23.07
N ALA A 184 -5.35 1.17 22.57
CA ALA A 184 -6.33 2.14 22.08
C ALA A 184 -7.06 1.63 20.82
N ILE A 185 -6.37 0.94 19.90
CA ILE A 185 -7.01 0.30 18.74
C ILE A 185 -8.01 -0.76 19.20
N ILE A 186 -7.62 -1.63 20.14
CA ILE A 186 -8.50 -2.66 20.72
C ILE A 186 -9.74 -2.01 21.36
N ALA A 187 -9.55 -0.95 22.15
CA ALA A 187 -10.66 -0.24 22.80
C ALA A 187 -11.66 0.36 21.81
N ASN A 188 -11.18 0.85 20.66
CA ASN A 188 -12.02 1.45 19.62
C ASN A 188 -12.57 0.43 18.60
N SER A 189 -12.16 -0.84 18.68
CA SER A 189 -12.59 -1.88 17.73
C SER A 189 -14.11 -2.15 17.75
N ALA A 190 -14.78 -1.86 18.87
CA ALA A 190 -16.23 -1.98 18.99
C ALA A 190 -17.03 -1.06 18.01
N GLY A 191 -16.38 -0.01 17.48
CA GLY A 191 -16.95 0.86 16.44
C GLY A 191 -16.94 0.24 15.04
N VAL A 192 -16.25 -0.89 14.85
CA VAL A 192 -16.07 -1.55 13.56
C VAL A 192 -16.88 -2.85 13.51
N ASP A 193 -17.60 -3.08 12.41
CA ASP A 193 -18.46 -4.25 12.23
C ASP A 193 -17.70 -5.46 11.64
N ALA A 194 -16.64 -5.22 10.85
CA ALA A 194 -15.77 -6.29 10.34
C ALA A 194 -14.35 -5.77 10.06
N PHE A 195 -13.37 -6.66 10.26
CA PHE A 195 -11.98 -6.40 9.93
C PHE A 195 -11.51 -7.25 8.74
N VAL A 196 -10.66 -6.68 7.89
CA VAL A 196 -10.09 -7.35 6.72
C VAL A 196 -8.56 -7.30 6.79
N THR A 197 -7.90 -8.41 6.51
CA THR A 197 -6.45 -8.49 6.31
C THR A 197 -6.11 -8.89 4.88
N THR A 198 -4.91 -8.57 4.45
CA THR A 198 -4.43 -8.81 3.09
C THR A 198 -3.81 -10.19 2.88
N SER A 199 -3.48 -10.91 3.96
CA SER A 199 -2.84 -12.24 3.93
C SER A 199 -3.13 -13.03 5.21
N HIS A 200 -2.96 -14.34 5.18
CA HIS A 200 -2.98 -15.18 6.38
C HIS A 200 -1.79 -14.90 7.29
N TYR A 201 -0.64 -14.56 6.71
CA TYR A 201 0.52 -14.10 7.47
C TYR A 201 0.15 -12.89 8.34
N TYR A 202 -0.43 -11.85 7.73
CA TYR A 202 -0.80 -10.65 8.48
C TYR A 202 -1.93 -10.91 9.47
N LYS A 203 -2.89 -11.77 9.10
CA LYS A 203 -3.90 -12.25 10.05
C LYS A 203 -3.29 -12.85 11.31
N ALA A 204 -2.25 -13.69 11.17
CA ALA A 204 -1.59 -14.32 12.32
C ALA A 204 -0.89 -13.28 13.23
N ILE A 205 -0.36 -12.19 12.68
CA ILE A 205 0.17 -11.06 13.47
C ILE A 205 -0.96 -10.41 14.27
N ILE A 206 -2.08 -10.11 13.61
CA ILE A 206 -3.23 -9.49 14.24
C ILE A 206 -3.87 -10.39 15.31
N ASP A 207 -4.04 -11.68 15.02
CA ASP A 207 -4.56 -12.64 16.00
C ASP A 207 -3.69 -12.71 17.27
N LYS A 208 -2.38 -12.50 17.14
CA LYS A 208 -1.46 -12.44 18.28
C LYS A 208 -1.52 -11.10 19.04
N LYS A 209 -1.60 -9.97 18.31
CA LYS A 209 -1.61 -8.62 18.90
C LYS A 209 -2.98 -8.23 19.43
N MET A 210 -4.04 -8.65 18.74
CA MET A 210 -5.44 -8.30 19.03
C MET A 210 -6.34 -9.55 18.94
N PRO A 211 -6.22 -10.51 19.87
CA PRO A 211 -6.91 -11.81 19.79
C PRO A 211 -8.44 -11.72 19.84
N SER A 212 -8.99 -10.59 20.27
CA SER A 212 -10.43 -10.35 20.25
C SER A 212 -10.99 -10.05 18.86
N LEU A 213 -10.14 -9.70 17.90
CA LEU A 213 -10.55 -9.46 16.51
C LEU A 213 -10.51 -10.78 15.73
N SER A 214 -11.40 -10.90 14.77
CA SER A 214 -11.47 -12.07 13.87
C SER A 214 -11.46 -11.59 12.42
N PRO A 215 -10.34 -11.06 11.91
CA PRO A 215 -10.29 -10.49 10.58
C PRO A 215 -10.45 -11.55 9.50
N VAL A 216 -11.17 -11.17 8.44
CA VAL A 216 -11.32 -11.97 7.22
C VAL A 216 -10.13 -11.69 6.29
N VAL A 217 -9.55 -12.73 5.71
CA VAL A 217 -8.47 -12.56 4.71
C VAL A 217 -9.08 -12.32 3.35
N ILE A 218 -8.76 -11.20 2.73
CA ILE A 218 -9.13 -10.85 1.35
C ILE A 218 -7.88 -10.34 0.63
N TYR A 219 -7.35 -11.14 -0.29
CA TYR A 219 -6.17 -10.76 -1.06
C TYR A 219 -6.48 -9.58 -2.00
N PRO A 220 -5.57 -8.62 -2.15
CA PRO A 220 -5.72 -7.54 -3.11
C PRO A 220 -5.77 -8.08 -4.54
N GLY A 221 -6.53 -7.41 -5.38
CA GLY A 221 -6.73 -7.83 -6.77
C GLY A 221 -6.22 -6.80 -7.77
N ILE A 222 -5.60 -7.30 -8.84
CA ILE A 222 -5.08 -6.52 -9.96
C ILE A 222 -5.99 -6.66 -11.18
N ASN A 223 -6.13 -5.59 -11.95
CA ASN A 223 -6.82 -5.63 -13.24
C ASN A 223 -6.00 -6.43 -14.25
N ILE A 224 -6.27 -7.74 -14.34
CA ILE A 224 -5.53 -8.66 -15.22
C ILE A 224 -5.58 -8.19 -16.67
N ASP A 225 -6.72 -7.74 -17.17
CA ASP A 225 -6.89 -7.35 -18.58
C ASP A 225 -5.98 -6.15 -18.95
N LYS A 226 -5.76 -5.22 -18.00
CA LYS A 226 -4.86 -4.06 -18.18
C LYS A 226 -3.39 -4.46 -18.14
N TYR A 227 -3.03 -5.40 -17.24
CA TYR A 227 -1.63 -5.77 -16.99
C TYR A 227 -1.11 -6.83 -17.96
N TYR A 228 -1.94 -7.79 -18.36
CA TYR A 228 -1.52 -8.95 -19.11
C TYR A 228 -0.63 -8.61 -20.32
N ASN A 229 0.51 -9.27 -20.39
CA ASN A 229 1.45 -9.15 -21.49
C ASN A 229 2.43 -10.34 -21.51
N ASP A 230 2.34 -11.18 -22.54
CA ASP A 230 3.25 -12.31 -22.72
C ASP A 230 4.58 -11.93 -23.41
N THR A 231 4.68 -10.73 -23.97
CA THR A 231 5.90 -10.29 -24.64
C THR A 231 7.00 -10.02 -23.62
N LEU A 232 8.14 -10.65 -23.82
CA LEU A 232 9.34 -10.42 -23.02
C LEU A 232 10.15 -9.24 -23.56
N PRO A 233 10.97 -8.58 -22.73
CA PRO A 233 11.94 -7.60 -23.22
C PRO A 233 13.01 -8.28 -24.07
N ASP A 234 13.65 -7.53 -24.98
CA ASP A 234 14.67 -8.02 -25.90
C ASP A 234 15.93 -8.55 -25.17
N CYS A 235 16.18 -8.06 -23.98
CA CYS A 235 17.28 -8.47 -23.11
C CYS A 235 16.76 -8.91 -21.75
N PRO A 236 17.39 -9.91 -21.09
CA PRO A 236 17.11 -10.25 -19.71
C PRO A 236 17.20 -8.99 -18.84
N THR A 237 16.08 -8.64 -18.20
CA THR A 237 15.97 -7.40 -17.42
C THR A 237 15.39 -7.70 -16.04
N ILE A 238 16.17 -7.41 -14.99
CA ILE A 238 15.69 -7.47 -13.61
C ILE A 238 14.95 -6.17 -13.33
N GLY A 239 13.76 -6.26 -12.74
CA GLY A 239 12.98 -5.11 -12.29
C GLY A 239 12.99 -4.95 -10.78
N PHE A 240 13.12 -3.72 -10.31
CA PHE A 240 12.81 -3.30 -8.95
C PHE A 240 11.71 -2.24 -9.06
N PHE A 241 10.56 -2.48 -8.45
CA PHE A 241 9.47 -1.52 -8.43
C PHE A 241 8.89 -1.37 -7.02
N TYR A 242 9.51 -0.51 -6.25
CA TYR A 242 9.14 -0.18 -4.88
C TYR A 242 9.71 1.19 -4.51
N ARG A 243 9.40 1.72 -3.33
CA ARG A 243 10.06 2.94 -2.87
C ARG A 243 11.58 2.70 -2.77
N THR A 244 12.39 3.66 -3.22
CA THR A 244 13.85 3.51 -3.25
C THR A 244 14.48 4.06 -1.97
N ASN A 245 14.39 3.30 -0.87
CA ASN A 245 15.04 3.61 0.41
C ASN A 245 15.88 2.41 0.92
N GLU A 246 16.57 2.59 2.02
CA GLU A 246 17.48 1.59 2.58
C GLU A 246 16.76 0.31 3.04
N LEU A 247 15.54 0.42 3.59
CA LEU A 247 14.77 -0.74 4.08
C LEU A 247 14.23 -1.60 2.94
N ASP A 248 14.08 -1.01 1.75
CA ASP A 248 13.55 -1.71 0.58
C ASP A 248 14.62 -2.47 -0.20
N GLY A 249 15.91 -2.40 0.23
CA GLY A 249 16.98 -3.29 -0.19
C GLY A 249 17.51 -3.07 -1.61
N LEU A 250 17.29 -1.90 -2.21
CA LEU A 250 17.77 -1.60 -3.57
C LEU A 250 19.31 -1.70 -3.69
N ASP A 251 20.06 -1.40 -2.65
CA ASP A 251 21.51 -1.56 -2.61
C ASP A 251 21.91 -3.05 -2.69
N THR A 252 21.21 -3.95 -1.97
CA THR A 252 21.41 -5.39 -2.08
C THR A 252 21.18 -5.90 -3.51
N LEU A 253 20.12 -5.40 -4.17
CA LEU A 253 19.86 -5.75 -5.58
C LEU A 253 20.92 -5.17 -6.51
N ALA A 254 21.39 -3.94 -6.28
CA ALA A 254 22.45 -3.32 -7.05
C ALA A 254 23.76 -4.11 -6.95
N GLU A 255 24.14 -4.54 -5.74
CA GLU A 255 25.31 -5.41 -5.53
C GLU A 255 25.13 -6.77 -6.22
N ALA A 256 23.95 -7.40 -6.10
CA ALA A 256 23.64 -8.66 -6.78
C ALA A 256 23.74 -8.51 -8.30
N PHE A 257 23.24 -7.42 -8.86
CA PHE A 257 23.37 -7.10 -10.29
C PHE A 257 24.83 -6.98 -10.71
N VAL A 258 25.68 -6.27 -9.96
CA VAL A 258 27.13 -6.15 -10.21
C VAL A 258 27.82 -7.50 -10.15
N ILE A 259 27.44 -8.39 -9.20
CA ILE A 259 27.95 -9.76 -9.12
C ILE A 259 27.61 -10.53 -10.41
N LEU A 260 26.36 -10.48 -10.86
CA LEU A 260 25.91 -11.15 -12.08
C LEU A 260 26.64 -10.63 -13.35
N LYS A 261 26.83 -9.30 -13.44
CA LYS A 261 27.59 -8.69 -14.54
C LYS A 261 29.04 -9.15 -14.55
N LYS A 262 29.69 -9.29 -13.40
CA LYS A 262 31.07 -9.83 -13.28
C LYS A 262 31.15 -11.30 -13.64
N ARG A 263 30.14 -12.11 -13.30
CA ARG A 263 30.09 -13.54 -13.70
C ARG A 263 29.96 -13.70 -15.22
N GLY A 264 29.26 -12.80 -15.89
CA GLY A 264 29.07 -12.83 -17.34
C GLY A 264 28.21 -13.99 -17.86
N THR A 265 27.49 -14.70 -16.98
CA THR A 265 26.67 -15.87 -17.32
C THR A 265 25.36 -15.52 -18.02
N ILE A 266 24.89 -14.27 -17.88
CA ILE A 266 23.67 -13.75 -18.48
C ILE A 266 24.05 -12.65 -19.48
N ALA A 267 23.94 -12.94 -20.78
CA ALA A 267 24.29 -11.98 -21.82
C ALA A 267 23.31 -10.78 -21.80
N ASN A 268 23.86 -9.57 -21.98
CA ASN A 268 23.10 -8.31 -22.08
C ASN A 268 22.13 -8.07 -20.89
N LEU A 269 22.49 -8.54 -19.69
CA LEU A 269 21.68 -8.33 -18.49
C LEU A 269 21.49 -6.84 -18.21
N LYS A 270 20.25 -6.44 -17.99
CA LYS A 270 19.84 -5.07 -17.65
C LYS A 270 19.16 -5.01 -16.27
N LEU A 271 19.17 -3.83 -15.66
CA LEU A 271 18.45 -3.51 -14.43
C LEU A 271 17.52 -2.33 -14.69
N ARG A 272 16.27 -2.43 -14.26
CA ARG A 272 15.26 -1.37 -14.33
C ARG A 272 14.71 -1.08 -12.94
N ILE A 273 14.77 0.19 -12.53
CA ILE A 273 14.41 0.66 -11.19
C ILE A 273 13.29 1.68 -11.30
N GLY A 274 12.21 1.51 -10.55
CA GLY A 274 11.07 2.42 -10.46
C GLY A 274 10.46 2.44 -9.06
N GLY A 275 9.48 3.33 -8.83
CA GLY A 275 8.73 3.41 -7.57
C GLY A 275 8.95 4.71 -6.77
N GLY A 276 9.84 5.57 -7.24
CA GLY A 276 10.05 6.91 -6.70
C GLY A 276 10.81 6.97 -5.37
N ASN A 277 11.07 8.17 -4.92
CA ASN A 277 11.84 8.46 -3.71
C ASN A 277 11.40 9.79 -3.09
N THR A 278 11.92 10.07 -1.90
CA THR A 278 11.74 11.33 -1.21
C THR A 278 13.08 12.05 -1.04
N ASN A 279 13.04 13.29 -0.58
CA ASN A 279 14.27 14.06 -0.33
C ASN A 279 15.20 13.41 0.72
N SER A 280 14.65 12.63 1.65
CA SER A 280 15.42 11.88 2.65
C SER A 280 16.26 10.75 2.04
N ASP A 281 15.87 10.24 0.88
CA ASP A 281 16.46 9.04 0.25
C ASP A 281 17.69 9.39 -0.64
N LYS A 282 17.96 10.68 -0.88
CA LYS A 282 19.03 11.13 -1.81
C LYS A 282 20.41 10.57 -1.48
N LYS A 283 20.77 10.50 -0.19
CA LYS A 283 22.07 9.97 0.24
C LYS A 283 22.18 8.48 -0.07
N PHE A 284 21.13 7.73 0.19
CA PHE A 284 21.03 6.30 -0.14
C PHE A 284 21.11 6.07 -1.65
N LEU A 285 20.35 6.84 -2.44
CA LEU A 285 20.42 6.75 -3.90
C LEU A 285 21.79 7.10 -4.47
N SER A 286 22.52 8.05 -3.88
CA SER A 286 23.91 8.31 -4.25
C SER A 286 24.80 7.08 -4.02
N HIS A 287 24.62 6.38 -2.90
CA HIS A 287 25.33 5.13 -2.62
C HIS A 287 25.00 4.04 -3.64
N VAL A 288 23.71 3.84 -3.96
CA VAL A 288 23.28 2.89 -4.99
C VAL A 288 23.90 3.21 -6.36
N ASN A 289 23.93 4.49 -6.75
CA ASN A 289 24.55 4.93 -7.99
C ASN A 289 26.08 4.64 -8.00
N ASP A 290 26.77 4.79 -6.86
CA ASP A 290 28.19 4.44 -6.76
C ASP A 290 28.42 2.94 -6.97
N ILE A 291 27.56 2.07 -6.43
CA ILE A 291 27.60 0.61 -6.66
C ILE A 291 27.41 0.30 -8.16
N LEU A 292 26.42 0.92 -8.79
CA LEU A 292 26.04 0.66 -10.19
C LEU A 292 26.94 1.33 -11.22
N ARG A 293 27.79 2.27 -10.81
CA ARG A 293 28.66 3.08 -11.72
C ARG A 293 29.41 2.27 -12.77
N PRO A 294 29.99 1.07 -12.48
CA PRO A 294 30.70 0.28 -13.49
C PRO A 294 29.82 -0.24 -14.63
N TYR A 295 28.50 -0.26 -14.45
CA TYR A 295 27.52 -0.82 -15.38
C TYR A 295 26.33 0.10 -15.58
N ILE A 296 26.50 1.41 -15.42
CA ILE A 296 25.39 2.40 -15.44
C ILE A 296 24.66 2.42 -16.80
N ASP A 297 25.33 2.11 -17.90
CA ASP A 297 24.73 2.02 -19.24
C ASP A 297 23.74 0.84 -19.37
N ASP A 298 23.78 -0.10 -18.44
CA ASP A 298 22.86 -1.25 -18.37
C ASP A 298 21.73 -1.03 -17.34
N VAL A 299 21.65 0.16 -16.74
CA VAL A 299 20.65 0.52 -15.71
C VAL A 299 19.71 1.59 -16.25
N THR A 300 18.41 1.42 -16.00
CA THR A 300 17.40 2.42 -16.31
C THR A 300 16.64 2.79 -15.03
N PHE A 301 16.61 4.08 -14.71
CA PHE A 301 15.72 4.62 -13.69
C PHE A 301 14.44 5.14 -14.35
N GLU A 302 13.27 4.65 -13.93
CA GLU A 302 11.98 5.16 -14.39
C GLU A 302 11.55 6.32 -13.49
N GLU A 303 11.29 7.46 -14.09
CA GLU A 303 10.85 8.67 -13.37
C GLU A 303 9.35 8.63 -13.09
N ASP A 304 8.57 7.97 -13.97
CA ASP A 304 7.12 7.89 -13.84
C ASP A 304 6.69 6.60 -13.14
N TYR A 305 6.20 6.75 -11.92
CA TYR A 305 5.68 5.69 -11.07
C TYR A 305 4.17 5.86 -10.79
N SER A 306 3.48 6.64 -11.62
CA SER A 306 2.03 6.81 -11.52
C SER A 306 1.30 5.47 -11.57
N PRO A 307 0.34 5.18 -10.66
CA PRO A 307 -0.43 3.93 -10.66
C PRO A 307 -1.09 3.59 -11.99
N ALA A 308 -1.46 4.61 -12.76
CA ALA A 308 -2.01 4.43 -14.10
C ALA A 308 -1.02 3.77 -15.07
N LEU A 309 0.29 3.90 -14.82
CA LEU A 309 1.38 3.47 -15.71
C LEU A 309 2.21 2.29 -15.19
N HIS A 310 1.96 1.79 -13.96
CA HIS A 310 2.69 0.65 -13.38
C HIS A 310 2.79 -0.53 -14.37
N HIS A 311 1.70 -0.89 -15.05
CA HIS A 311 1.69 -1.98 -16.03
C HIS A 311 2.72 -1.82 -17.14
N LYS A 312 3.11 -0.59 -17.52
CA LYS A 312 4.15 -0.34 -18.54
C LYS A 312 5.54 -0.68 -18.04
N PHE A 313 5.80 -0.50 -16.71
CA PHE A 313 7.06 -0.92 -16.12
C PHE A 313 7.22 -2.44 -16.17
N TYR A 314 6.22 -3.19 -15.68
CA TYR A 314 6.28 -4.65 -15.63
C TYR A 314 6.40 -5.32 -17.00
N ARG A 315 5.90 -4.67 -18.06
CA ARG A 315 6.08 -5.15 -19.45
C ARG A 315 7.52 -5.07 -19.96
N LYS A 316 8.37 -4.25 -19.34
CA LYS A 316 9.75 -4.02 -19.75
C LYS A 316 10.78 -4.85 -18.97
N VAL A 317 10.32 -5.74 -18.08
CA VAL A 317 11.20 -6.57 -17.26
C VAL A 317 10.94 -8.05 -17.48
N SER A 318 11.94 -8.89 -17.18
CA SER A 318 11.85 -10.35 -17.25
C SER A 318 11.33 -10.95 -15.95
N LEU A 319 11.76 -10.41 -14.84
CA LEU A 319 11.34 -10.78 -13.49
C LEU A 319 11.42 -9.56 -12.57
N ILE A 320 10.80 -9.68 -11.39
CA ILE A 320 10.87 -8.66 -10.33
C ILE A 320 11.62 -9.23 -9.12
N SER A 321 12.38 -8.38 -8.45
CA SER A 321 12.94 -8.64 -7.14
C SER A 321 12.99 -7.37 -6.31
N VAL A 322 12.45 -7.45 -5.10
CA VAL A 322 12.49 -6.37 -4.10
C VAL A 322 12.98 -6.99 -2.79
N PRO A 323 14.29 -6.98 -2.53
CA PRO A 323 14.90 -7.65 -1.38
C PRO A 323 14.65 -6.88 -0.07
N LEU A 324 13.39 -6.79 0.35
CA LEU A 324 12.96 -6.08 1.54
C LEU A 324 13.68 -6.57 2.79
N ARG A 325 14.04 -5.64 3.67
CA ARG A 325 14.69 -5.89 4.96
C ARG A 325 13.70 -5.96 6.14
N PHE A 326 12.42 -5.91 5.84
CA PHE A 326 11.33 -6.06 6.82
C PHE A 326 10.32 -7.10 6.35
N ASP A 327 9.46 -7.54 7.26
CA ASP A 327 8.44 -8.53 6.98
C ASP A 327 7.21 -7.85 6.36
N GLU A 328 7.07 -7.97 5.06
CA GLU A 328 5.97 -7.38 4.28
C GLU A 328 4.66 -8.13 4.50
N GLY A 329 3.55 -7.40 4.66
CA GLY A 329 2.23 -7.98 4.88
C GLY A 329 1.59 -8.60 3.65
N VAL A 330 1.88 -8.10 2.44
CA VAL A 330 1.30 -8.64 1.19
C VAL A 330 2.19 -8.51 -0.05
N GLY A 331 2.93 -7.41 -0.23
CA GLY A 331 3.73 -7.19 -1.44
C GLY A 331 2.89 -7.08 -2.71
N ILE A 332 2.05 -6.06 -2.83
CA ILE A 332 1.13 -5.88 -3.99
C ILE A 332 1.88 -5.90 -5.33
N TYR A 333 3.13 -5.44 -5.37
CA TYR A 333 3.97 -5.49 -6.56
C TYR A 333 4.15 -6.90 -7.13
N ILE A 334 4.08 -7.95 -6.27
CA ILE A 334 4.10 -9.36 -6.70
C ILE A 334 2.84 -9.68 -7.49
N CYS A 335 1.67 -9.21 -7.03
CA CYS A 335 0.42 -9.39 -7.76
C CYS A 335 0.47 -8.69 -9.13
N GLU A 336 1.08 -7.50 -9.21
CA GLU A 336 1.30 -6.78 -10.47
C GLU A 336 2.25 -7.52 -11.41
N ALA A 337 3.34 -8.07 -10.88
CA ALA A 337 4.28 -8.90 -11.64
C ALA A 337 3.57 -10.13 -12.22
N TYR A 338 2.79 -10.82 -11.41
CA TYR A 338 2.03 -12.01 -11.83
C TYR A 338 0.96 -11.70 -12.88
N ALA A 339 0.29 -10.56 -12.75
CA ALA A 339 -0.67 -10.09 -13.76
C ALA A 339 -0.03 -9.82 -15.13
N THR A 340 1.30 -9.60 -15.17
CA THR A 340 2.09 -9.50 -16.42
C THR A 340 2.85 -10.78 -16.76
N SER A 341 2.55 -11.90 -16.11
CA SER A 341 3.27 -13.18 -16.27
C SER A 341 4.79 -13.07 -16.00
N ARG A 342 5.16 -12.26 -14.98
CA ARG A 342 6.56 -12.10 -14.55
C ARG A 342 6.76 -12.84 -13.24
N PRO A 343 7.69 -13.81 -13.16
CA PRO A 343 8.06 -14.43 -11.90
C PRO A 343 8.77 -13.43 -10.99
N VAL A 344 8.83 -13.76 -9.71
CA VAL A 344 9.53 -12.95 -8.70
C VAL A 344 10.65 -13.77 -8.04
N VAL A 345 11.65 -13.06 -7.50
CA VAL A 345 12.73 -13.63 -6.69
C VAL A 345 12.81 -12.82 -5.39
N GLU A 346 12.36 -13.40 -4.29
CA GLU A 346 12.15 -12.67 -3.03
C GLU A 346 12.81 -13.38 -1.84
N PRO A 347 13.18 -12.66 -0.77
CA PRO A 347 13.67 -13.30 0.46
C PRO A 347 12.55 -14.11 1.12
N ARG A 348 12.92 -15.22 1.82
CA ARG A 348 11.95 -16.05 2.53
C ARG A 348 11.56 -15.43 3.88
N ARG A 349 10.74 -14.37 3.83
CA ARG A 349 10.28 -13.65 5.02
C ARG A 349 8.85 -13.12 4.86
N GLY A 350 8.26 -12.67 5.96
CA GLY A 350 6.95 -12.06 5.96
C GLY A 350 5.88 -12.91 5.27
N SER A 351 5.06 -12.27 4.48
CA SER A 351 4.02 -12.91 3.67
C SER A 351 4.54 -13.59 2.40
N PHE A 352 5.80 -13.41 2.01
CA PHE A 352 6.31 -13.91 0.74
C PHE A 352 6.14 -15.43 0.53
N PRO A 353 6.35 -16.31 1.54
CA PRO A 353 6.05 -17.74 1.37
C PRO A 353 4.60 -18.01 0.94
N GLU A 354 3.65 -17.20 1.40
CA GLU A 354 2.23 -17.30 1.07
C GLU A 354 1.89 -16.66 -0.30
N ILE A 355 2.43 -15.47 -0.55
CA ILE A 355 2.07 -14.66 -1.73
C ILE A 355 2.80 -15.13 -2.98
N VAL A 356 4.08 -15.46 -2.85
CA VAL A 356 4.90 -15.97 -3.96
C VAL A 356 4.44 -17.38 -4.37
N GLY A 357 4.11 -18.24 -3.40
CA GLY A 357 3.69 -19.60 -3.68
C GLY A 357 4.73 -20.36 -4.52
N ASP A 358 4.29 -20.96 -5.60
CA ASP A 358 5.13 -21.72 -6.53
C ASP A 358 5.40 -20.98 -7.87
N ALA A 359 5.05 -19.71 -7.95
CA ALA A 359 5.21 -18.86 -9.15
C ALA A 359 6.46 -17.97 -9.09
N GLY A 360 7.30 -18.12 -8.09
CA GLY A 360 8.57 -17.41 -7.92
C GLY A 360 9.60 -18.27 -7.19
N VAL A 361 10.74 -17.66 -6.91
CA VAL A 361 11.82 -18.29 -6.13
C VAL A 361 12.01 -17.52 -4.83
N LEU A 362 12.03 -18.24 -3.72
CA LEU A 362 12.36 -17.71 -2.40
C LEU A 362 13.78 -18.12 -2.02
N TYR A 363 14.60 -17.16 -1.60
CA TYR A 363 15.97 -17.42 -1.16
C TYR A 363 16.13 -17.15 0.34
N ASP A 364 17.04 -17.90 0.99
CA ASP A 364 17.28 -17.84 2.43
C ASP A 364 18.56 -17.06 2.80
N ASP A 365 19.54 -17.02 1.90
CA ASP A 365 20.75 -16.21 2.06
C ASP A 365 20.47 -14.76 1.57
N GLU A 366 20.10 -13.89 2.49
CA GLU A 366 19.74 -12.50 2.21
C GLU A 366 20.92 -11.60 1.82
N SER A 367 22.11 -12.16 1.63
CA SER A 367 23.25 -11.45 1.06
C SER A 367 23.05 -11.16 -0.43
N ALA A 368 23.76 -10.16 -0.96
CA ALA A 368 23.79 -9.87 -2.39
C ALA A 368 24.23 -11.10 -3.22
N THR A 369 25.08 -11.96 -2.66
CA THR A 369 25.52 -13.21 -3.32
C THR A 369 24.39 -14.22 -3.38
N GLY A 370 23.65 -14.42 -2.28
CA GLY A 370 22.50 -15.30 -2.24
C GLY A 370 21.42 -14.88 -3.23
N LEU A 371 21.10 -13.59 -3.25
CA LEU A 371 20.18 -13.02 -4.23
C LEU A 371 20.69 -13.21 -5.67
N ALA A 372 21.97 -12.94 -5.94
CA ALA A 372 22.55 -13.14 -7.26
C ALA A 372 22.43 -14.60 -7.72
N ASN A 373 22.65 -15.58 -6.83
CA ASN A 373 22.50 -17.01 -7.15
C ASN A 373 21.05 -17.36 -7.54
N ALA A 374 20.06 -16.86 -6.79
CA ALA A 374 18.66 -17.09 -7.07
C ALA A 374 18.22 -16.44 -8.41
N LEU A 375 18.64 -15.20 -8.65
CA LEU A 375 18.38 -14.50 -9.92
C LEU A 375 19.02 -15.21 -11.12
N GLU A 376 20.28 -15.67 -10.97
CA GLU A 376 21.00 -16.42 -11.99
C GLU A 376 20.29 -17.72 -12.35
N GLN A 377 19.87 -18.49 -11.34
CA GLN A 377 19.12 -19.73 -11.51
C GLN A 377 17.87 -19.50 -12.37
N VAL A 378 17.08 -18.48 -12.07
CA VAL A 378 15.84 -18.19 -12.80
C VAL A 378 16.12 -17.72 -14.22
N LEU A 379 17.13 -16.87 -14.44
CA LEU A 379 17.41 -16.27 -15.75
C LEU A 379 18.21 -17.17 -16.69
N THR A 380 18.90 -18.20 -16.18
CA THR A 380 19.70 -19.15 -17.00
C THR A 380 18.98 -20.47 -17.26
N ASP A 381 18.06 -20.89 -16.38
CA ASP A 381 17.25 -22.10 -16.60
C ASP A 381 15.93 -21.73 -17.31
N LYS A 382 15.93 -21.88 -18.63
CA LYS A 382 14.75 -21.58 -19.47
C LYS A 382 13.52 -22.39 -19.07
N LYS A 383 13.67 -23.66 -18.66
CA LYS A 383 12.52 -24.49 -18.29
C LYS A 383 11.89 -24.01 -16.98
N LEU A 384 12.73 -23.70 -16.01
CA LEU A 384 12.29 -23.10 -14.76
C LEU A 384 11.58 -21.76 -15.03
N TYR A 385 12.20 -20.89 -15.80
CA TYR A 385 11.66 -19.57 -16.12
C TYR A 385 10.28 -19.65 -16.79
N ASP A 386 10.15 -20.48 -17.84
CA ASP A 386 8.88 -20.67 -18.55
C ASP A 386 7.80 -21.26 -17.60
N SER A 387 8.16 -22.22 -16.77
CA SER A 387 7.25 -22.81 -15.76
C SER A 387 6.77 -21.76 -14.73
N LEU A 388 7.68 -20.93 -14.21
CA LEU A 388 7.34 -19.88 -13.27
C LEU A 388 6.41 -18.82 -13.90
N ARG A 389 6.61 -18.48 -15.15
CA ARG A 389 5.74 -17.54 -15.89
C ARG A 389 4.30 -18.06 -16.01
N GLU A 390 4.14 -19.34 -16.39
CA GLU A 390 2.80 -19.95 -16.48
C GLU A 390 2.10 -20.00 -15.12
N LYS A 391 2.84 -20.33 -14.07
CA LYS A 391 2.31 -20.32 -12.69
C LYS A 391 1.96 -18.91 -12.23
N ALA A 392 2.78 -17.90 -12.53
CA ALA A 392 2.50 -16.51 -12.22
C ALA A 392 1.19 -16.05 -12.87
N LYS A 393 0.99 -16.37 -14.16
CA LYS A 393 -0.26 -16.10 -14.87
C LYS A 393 -1.47 -16.79 -14.22
N ALA A 394 -1.35 -18.06 -13.89
CA ALA A 394 -2.40 -18.82 -13.23
C ALA A 394 -2.76 -18.22 -11.85
N MET A 395 -1.76 -17.94 -10.99
CA MET A 395 -1.98 -17.33 -9.69
C MET A 395 -2.64 -15.95 -9.79
N ALA A 396 -2.25 -15.12 -10.78
CA ALA A 396 -2.91 -13.83 -11.00
C ALA A 396 -4.41 -14.02 -11.29
N GLN A 397 -4.77 -14.97 -12.14
CA GLN A 397 -6.16 -15.23 -12.51
C GLN A 397 -6.98 -15.86 -11.38
N GLU A 398 -6.41 -16.84 -10.68
CA GLU A 398 -7.09 -17.69 -9.71
C GLU A 398 -7.13 -17.08 -8.29
N ARG A 399 -6.23 -16.14 -7.99
CA ARG A 399 -6.08 -15.60 -6.64
C ARG A 399 -6.05 -14.08 -6.56
N TYR A 400 -5.42 -13.40 -7.52
CA TYR A 400 -5.13 -11.96 -7.44
C TYR A 400 -5.85 -11.12 -8.50
N SER A 401 -6.98 -11.60 -9.05
CA SER A 401 -7.77 -10.80 -10.00
C SER A 401 -8.67 -9.78 -9.30
N ASP A 402 -8.86 -8.63 -9.92
CA ASP A 402 -9.81 -7.59 -9.47
C ASP A 402 -11.24 -8.12 -9.33
N LYS A 403 -11.63 -9.09 -10.17
CA LYS A 403 -12.96 -9.73 -10.10
C LYS A 403 -13.15 -10.53 -8.82
N LEU A 404 -12.14 -11.33 -8.41
CA LEU A 404 -12.20 -12.10 -7.15
C LEU A 404 -12.14 -11.17 -5.94
N TYR A 405 -11.32 -10.14 -5.99
CA TYR A 405 -11.21 -9.13 -4.95
C TYR A 405 -12.54 -8.41 -4.73
N ALA A 406 -13.15 -7.89 -5.81
CA ALA A 406 -14.46 -7.25 -5.75
C ALA A 406 -15.55 -8.20 -5.20
N LYS A 407 -15.59 -9.46 -5.69
CA LYS A 407 -16.55 -10.46 -5.21
C LYS A 407 -16.46 -10.67 -3.70
N ALA A 408 -15.25 -10.88 -3.17
CA ALA A 408 -15.04 -11.11 -1.74
C ALA A 408 -15.44 -9.89 -0.90
N LEU A 409 -15.09 -8.67 -1.33
CA LEU A 409 -15.49 -7.44 -0.66
C LEU A 409 -17.01 -7.22 -0.69
N ILE A 410 -17.68 -7.45 -1.82
CA ILE A 410 -19.12 -7.30 -1.98
C ILE A 410 -19.86 -8.28 -1.07
N GLU A 411 -19.39 -9.53 -0.99
CA GLU A 411 -19.96 -10.55 -0.08
C GLU A 411 -19.82 -10.11 1.37
N LEU A 412 -18.63 -9.66 1.80
CA LEU A 412 -18.40 -9.13 3.15
C LEU A 412 -19.34 -7.95 3.43
N TYR A 413 -19.38 -6.95 2.55
CA TYR A 413 -20.21 -5.75 2.75
C TYR A 413 -21.69 -6.07 2.83
N SER A 414 -22.17 -6.97 1.97
CA SER A 414 -23.58 -7.39 1.98
C SER A 414 -23.95 -8.07 3.31
N ASN A 415 -23.07 -8.92 3.84
CA ASN A 415 -23.27 -9.59 5.12
C ASN A 415 -23.29 -8.58 6.28
N VAL A 416 -22.36 -7.65 6.29
CA VAL A 416 -22.25 -6.61 7.34
C VAL A 416 -23.46 -5.67 7.32
N ILE A 417 -23.92 -5.24 6.14
CA ILE A 417 -25.12 -4.41 5.99
C ILE A 417 -26.38 -5.16 6.48
N ALA A 418 -26.52 -6.43 6.12
CA ALA A 418 -27.65 -7.25 6.56
C ALA A 418 -27.68 -7.43 8.08
N GLN A 419 -26.52 -7.69 8.71
CA GLN A 419 -26.41 -7.79 10.17
C GLN A 419 -26.74 -6.46 10.87
N ALA A 420 -26.23 -5.32 10.36
CA ALA A 420 -26.55 -4.01 10.92
C ALA A 420 -28.05 -3.68 10.80
N ALA A 421 -28.73 -4.11 9.74
CA ALA A 421 -30.16 -3.92 9.56
C ALA A 421 -31.01 -4.78 10.52
N SER A 422 -30.56 -5.99 10.88
CA SER A 422 -31.25 -6.84 11.86
C SER A 422 -31.19 -6.27 13.27
N HIS A 423 -30.03 -5.77 13.70
CA HIS A 423 -29.86 -5.15 15.03
C HIS A 423 -30.62 -3.83 15.22
N LYS A 424 -31.13 -3.21 14.16
CA LYS A 424 -31.99 -2.00 14.25
C LYS A 424 -33.47 -2.34 14.41
N ARG A 425 -33.87 -3.61 14.20
CA ARG A 425 -35.26 -4.06 14.31
C ARG A 425 -35.59 -4.66 15.67
N ASP A 426 -34.57 -5.06 16.40
CA ASP A 426 -34.64 -5.54 17.78
C ASP A 426 -34.47 -4.35 18.77
#